data_9f4a7e9527731507392048d0a8144d7f
#
_entry.id   9f4a7e9527731507392048d0a8144d7f
#
_cell.length_a   1.000
_cell.length_b   1.000
_cell.length_c   1.000
_cell.angle_alpha   90.00
_cell.angle_beta   90.00
_cell.angle_gamma   90.00
#
_symmetry.space_group_name_H-M   'P 1'
#
loop_
_entity.id
_entity.type
_entity.pdbx_description
1 polymer ?
#
loop_
_entity_poly.entity_id
_entity_poly.type
_entity_poly.pdbx_seq_one_letter_code
_entity_poly.pdbx_strand_id
1 'polypeptide(L)'
;MYLNCHSYHSLRYGTLSVQNLVNQADEPGINTLAITDINTVTAIYNFKKECEKKGIKPIVGIEVRKENKLLYIAIAKEFSGIGEVNKILTKHNCDGVELSETAPNYNQVFVIYPIQNIPETLKENEFIGIREEELNLLIRPKFKDKINKMVVLQPVTFSTKKEYNLHRILRAIDGNTLISKLSQDEICRKSEHLKPEIDLVKSFEHYPQIINNTKKILAECSFEFDFKKVRNKQSYTKSKKTDVKMLSRLAHLGLKKRYGLNHAEAEKSVEKELKVI
;
A
#
# COMPACT_ATOMS: atom_id res chain seq x y z
N MET A 1 7.60 -11.92 9.37
CA MET A 1 7.10 -12.54 8.12
C MET A 1 5.77 -11.92 7.63
N TYR A 2 5.56 -10.63 7.87
CA TYR A 2 4.29 -9.96 7.65
C TYR A 2 4.32 -9.18 6.34
N LEU A 3 3.65 -9.70 5.31
CA LEU A 3 3.58 -9.15 3.96
C LEU A 3 2.30 -8.33 3.70
N ASN A 4 1.35 -8.32 4.64
CA ASN A 4 0.08 -7.61 4.51
C ASN A 4 -0.31 -6.94 5.83
N CYS A 5 0.01 -5.66 5.99
CA CYS A 5 -0.36 -4.88 7.16
C CYS A 5 -1.08 -3.59 6.75
N HIS A 6 -2.16 -3.31 7.43
CA HIS A 6 -3.01 -2.14 7.19
C HIS A 6 -2.85 -1.10 8.28
N SER A 7 -2.67 0.14 7.88
CA SER A 7 -2.82 1.30 8.76
C SER A 7 -4.20 1.94 8.59
N TYR A 8 -4.50 2.99 9.38
CA TYR A 8 -5.71 3.80 9.21
C TYR A 8 -5.81 4.53 7.85
N HIS A 9 -4.73 4.51 7.06
CA HIS A 9 -4.77 4.99 5.67
C HIS A 9 -5.53 4.04 4.73
N SER A 10 -5.75 2.79 5.15
CA SER A 10 -6.80 1.93 4.59
C SER A 10 -8.14 2.44 5.10
N LEU A 11 -8.68 3.48 4.42
CA LEU A 11 -9.83 4.24 4.88
C LEU A 11 -11.02 3.35 5.20
N ARG A 12 -11.67 3.59 6.33
CA ARG A 12 -12.84 2.83 6.81
C ARG A 12 -12.58 1.33 7.00
N TYR A 13 -11.31 0.92 7.06
CA TYR A 13 -10.89 -0.47 7.25
C TYR A 13 -9.82 -0.61 8.34
N GLY A 14 -8.64 -0.02 8.16
CA GLY A 14 -7.53 -0.10 9.11
C GLY A 14 -7.77 0.74 10.37
N THR A 15 -7.28 0.25 11.52
CA THR A 15 -7.47 0.90 12.81
C THR A 15 -6.17 1.38 13.46
N LEU A 16 -5.03 0.88 12.98
CA LEU A 16 -3.72 1.17 13.54
C LEU A 16 -3.11 2.44 12.94
N SER A 17 -2.57 3.32 13.77
CA SER A 17 -1.65 4.33 13.27
C SER A 17 -0.35 3.65 12.79
N VAL A 18 0.35 4.28 11.86
CA VAL A 18 1.66 3.79 11.39
C VAL A 18 2.62 3.59 12.56
N GLN A 19 2.65 4.54 13.50
CA GLN A 19 3.50 4.45 14.69
C GLN A 19 3.13 3.27 15.59
N ASN A 20 1.82 3.04 15.83
CA ASN A 20 1.37 1.91 16.64
C ASN A 20 1.68 0.58 15.99
N LEU A 21 1.51 0.47 14.67
CA LEU A 21 1.86 -0.74 13.91
C LEU A 21 3.34 -1.08 14.07
N VAL A 22 4.22 -0.09 13.93
CA VAL A 22 5.68 -0.27 14.07
C VAL A 22 6.06 -0.59 15.51
N ASN A 23 5.48 0.10 16.51
CA ASN A 23 5.75 -0.20 17.92
C ASN A 23 5.36 -1.63 18.31
N GLN A 24 4.20 -2.09 17.83
CA GLN A 24 3.74 -3.46 18.07
C GLN A 24 4.61 -4.53 17.39
N ALA A 25 5.26 -4.20 16.27
CA ALA A 25 6.22 -5.09 15.63
C ALA A 25 7.56 -5.15 16.37
N ASP A 26 7.97 -4.04 17.00
CA ASP A 26 9.21 -3.93 17.78
C ASP A 26 9.18 -4.80 19.06
N GLU A 27 8.05 -4.82 19.76
CA GLU A 27 7.89 -5.59 21.01
C GLU A 27 8.23 -7.08 20.89
N PRO A 28 7.72 -7.84 19.90
CA PRO A 28 8.09 -9.24 19.68
C PRO A 28 9.37 -9.43 18.86
N GLY A 29 10.14 -8.36 18.59
CA GLY A 29 11.42 -8.43 17.88
C GLY A 29 11.29 -8.69 16.38
N ILE A 30 10.25 -8.20 15.73
CA ILE A 30 10.07 -8.33 14.28
C ILE A 30 11.01 -7.38 13.57
N ASN A 31 12.00 -7.91 12.83
CA ASN A 31 13.05 -7.13 12.16
C ASN A 31 12.66 -6.65 10.75
N THR A 32 11.54 -7.12 10.20
CA THR A 32 11.09 -6.76 8.85
C THR A 32 9.57 -6.72 8.83
N LEU A 33 9.02 -5.62 8.37
CA LEU A 33 7.57 -5.39 8.33
C LEU A 33 7.17 -4.77 7.00
N ALA A 34 6.06 -5.23 6.43
CA ALA A 34 5.48 -4.60 5.24
C ALA A 34 4.29 -3.70 5.63
N ILE A 35 4.10 -2.60 4.88
CA ILE A 35 2.85 -1.86 4.86
C ILE A 35 2.22 -1.98 3.49
N THR A 36 0.94 -2.36 3.47
CA THR A 36 0.17 -2.63 2.25
C THR A 36 -1.25 -2.12 2.40
N ASP A 37 -1.39 -0.84 2.59
CA ASP A 37 -2.70 -0.21 2.71
C ASP A 37 -3.56 -0.43 1.46
N ILE A 38 -4.87 -0.49 1.65
CA ILE A 38 -5.85 -0.80 0.59
C ILE A 38 -5.89 0.35 -0.42
N ASN A 39 -5.53 0.05 -1.66
CA ASN A 39 -5.58 0.95 -2.81
C ASN A 39 -4.89 2.31 -2.58
N THR A 40 -3.88 2.39 -1.70
CA THR A 40 -3.17 3.63 -1.39
C THR A 40 -1.72 3.39 -0.98
N VAL A 41 -0.86 4.35 -1.27
CA VAL A 41 0.56 4.40 -0.85
C VAL A 41 0.84 5.55 0.13
N THR A 42 -0.19 6.15 0.70
CA THR A 42 -0.08 7.38 1.50
C THR A 42 0.84 7.20 2.71
N ALA A 43 0.83 6.04 3.35
CA ALA A 43 1.57 5.77 4.59
C ALA A 43 3.07 5.55 4.39
N ILE A 44 3.55 5.18 3.20
CA ILE A 44 4.88 4.55 3.00
C ILE A 44 6.05 5.37 3.51
N TYR A 45 6.05 6.69 3.32
CA TYR A 45 7.14 7.56 3.77
C TYR A 45 7.18 7.73 5.28
N ASN A 46 6.01 7.85 5.92
CA ASN A 46 5.89 7.91 7.37
C ASN A 46 6.27 6.56 7.98
N PHE A 47 5.82 5.48 7.37
CA PHE A 47 6.17 4.11 7.78
C PHE A 47 7.69 3.88 7.74
N LYS A 48 8.38 4.28 6.65
CA LYS A 48 9.84 4.20 6.58
C LYS A 48 10.51 4.92 7.76
N LYS A 49 10.09 6.17 8.05
CA LYS A 49 10.65 6.95 9.15
C LYS A 49 10.45 6.28 10.52
N GLU A 50 9.29 5.72 10.77
CA GLU A 50 9.00 5.04 12.04
C GLU A 50 9.79 3.73 12.15
N CYS A 51 9.91 2.94 11.07
CA CYS A 51 10.73 1.73 11.03
C CYS A 51 12.22 2.03 11.26
N GLU A 52 12.77 3.09 10.66
CA GLU A 52 14.17 3.50 10.88
C GLU A 52 14.48 3.82 12.34
N LYS A 53 13.55 4.45 13.07
CA LYS A 53 13.70 4.73 14.51
C LYS A 53 13.84 3.46 15.35
N LYS A 54 13.29 2.35 14.88
CA LYS A 54 13.24 1.06 15.58
C LYS A 54 14.20 0.02 15.01
N GLY A 55 14.96 0.36 13.96
CA GLY A 55 15.85 -0.59 13.29
C GLY A 55 15.10 -1.70 12.53
N ILE A 56 13.81 -1.50 12.22
CA ILE A 56 12.99 -2.43 11.45
C ILE A 56 13.17 -2.15 9.96
N LYS A 57 13.40 -3.20 9.15
CA LYS A 57 13.48 -3.10 7.69
C LYS A 57 12.08 -2.82 7.12
N PRO A 58 11.83 -1.64 6.48
CA PRO A 58 10.54 -1.33 5.89
C PRO A 58 10.40 -2.01 4.53
N ILE A 59 9.27 -2.65 4.30
CA ILE A 59 8.82 -3.13 3.01
C ILE A 59 7.54 -2.40 2.67
N VAL A 60 7.38 -2.00 1.41
CA VAL A 60 6.25 -1.19 0.98
C VAL A 60 5.52 -1.83 -0.18
N GLY A 61 4.21 -1.69 -0.17
CA GLY A 61 3.35 -2.21 -1.21
C GLY A 61 1.93 -1.67 -1.07
N ILE A 62 1.00 -2.32 -1.72
CA ILE A 62 -0.44 -2.09 -1.59
C ILE A 62 -1.20 -3.41 -1.56
N GLU A 63 -2.34 -3.41 -0.90
CA GLU A 63 -3.39 -4.39 -1.13
C GLU A 63 -4.31 -3.83 -2.22
N VAL A 64 -4.44 -4.54 -3.34
CA VAL A 64 -5.36 -4.18 -4.41
C VAL A 64 -6.69 -4.86 -4.14
N ARG A 65 -7.73 -4.03 -3.95
CA ARG A 65 -9.08 -4.50 -3.60
C ARG A 65 -10.12 -3.85 -4.50
N LYS A 66 -11.10 -4.64 -4.93
CA LYS A 66 -12.32 -4.15 -5.57
C LYS A 66 -13.47 -4.41 -4.60
N GLU A 67 -14.10 -3.34 -4.09
CA GLU A 67 -15.08 -3.42 -3.02
C GLU A 67 -14.52 -4.18 -1.80
N ASN A 68 -15.14 -5.31 -1.41
CA ASN A 68 -14.68 -6.15 -0.31
C ASN A 68 -13.75 -7.30 -0.75
N LYS A 69 -13.53 -7.49 -2.06
CA LYS A 69 -12.73 -8.58 -2.60
C LYS A 69 -11.26 -8.19 -2.69
N LEU A 70 -10.40 -8.90 -1.96
CA LEU A 70 -8.96 -8.86 -2.16
C LEU A 70 -8.63 -9.49 -3.53
N LEU A 71 -8.03 -8.71 -4.43
CA LEU A 71 -7.60 -9.19 -5.74
C LEU A 71 -6.18 -9.75 -5.64
N TYR A 72 -5.24 -8.95 -5.19
CA TYR A 72 -3.85 -9.35 -4.94
C TYR A 72 -3.15 -8.30 -4.06
N ILE A 73 -1.99 -8.67 -3.53
CA ILE A 73 -1.08 -7.77 -2.83
C ILE A 73 0.12 -7.53 -3.74
N ALA A 74 0.50 -6.27 -3.93
CA ALA A 74 1.63 -5.85 -4.73
C ALA A 74 2.74 -5.31 -3.81
N ILE A 75 3.87 -6.00 -3.73
CA ILE A 75 5.02 -5.65 -2.88
C ILE A 75 6.14 -5.11 -3.78
N ALA A 76 6.57 -3.89 -3.57
CA ALA A 76 7.67 -3.31 -4.33
C ALA A 76 9.01 -3.95 -3.94
N LYS A 77 9.78 -4.39 -4.93
CA LYS A 77 11.15 -4.87 -4.73
C LYS A 77 12.09 -3.71 -4.34
N GLU A 78 11.87 -2.57 -4.98
CA GLU A 78 12.61 -1.34 -4.73
C GLU A 78 11.74 -0.10 -4.97
N PHE A 79 12.29 1.10 -4.81
CA PHE A 79 11.56 2.37 -4.98
C PHE A 79 10.86 2.49 -6.35
N SER A 80 11.46 1.99 -7.42
CA SER A 80 10.88 2.04 -8.78
C SER A 80 9.58 1.22 -8.88
N GLY A 81 9.45 0.13 -8.12
CA GLY A 81 8.22 -0.68 -8.06
C GLY A 81 7.02 0.11 -7.54
N ILE A 82 7.23 1.07 -6.62
CA ILE A 82 6.15 1.98 -6.18
C ILE A 82 5.64 2.83 -7.34
N GLY A 83 6.53 3.23 -8.26
CA GLY A 83 6.14 3.93 -9.48
C GLY A 83 5.23 3.10 -10.39
N GLU A 84 5.49 1.80 -10.51
CA GLU A 84 4.65 0.87 -11.27
C GLU A 84 3.25 0.73 -10.63
N VAL A 85 3.20 0.56 -9.31
CA VAL A 85 1.97 0.48 -8.54
C VAL A 85 1.15 1.78 -8.64
N ASN A 86 1.80 2.94 -8.48
CA ASN A 86 1.14 4.23 -8.57
C ASN A 86 0.51 4.51 -9.94
N LYS A 87 1.10 4.02 -11.03
CA LYS A 87 0.50 4.15 -12.37
C LYS A 87 -0.88 3.46 -12.45
N ILE A 88 -1.02 2.31 -11.82
CA ILE A 88 -2.30 1.59 -11.78
C ILE A 88 -3.33 2.34 -10.95
N LEU A 89 -2.94 2.78 -9.74
CA LEU A 89 -3.82 3.56 -8.86
C LEU A 89 -4.24 4.88 -9.52
N THR A 90 -3.32 5.56 -10.21
CA THR A 90 -3.63 6.81 -10.93
C THR A 90 -4.67 6.58 -12.03
N LYS A 91 -4.48 5.53 -12.85
CA LYS A 91 -5.46 5.16 -13.87
C LYS A 91 -6.83 4.82 -13.28
N HIS A 92 -6.84 4.10 -12.16
CA HIS A 92 -8.08 3.78 -11.47
C HIS A 92 -8.77 5.04 -10.93
N ASN A 93 -8.04 5.87 -10.19
CA ASN A 93 -8.62 7.02 -9.49
C ASN A 93 -8.93 8.22 -10.40
N CYS A 94 -8.14 8.44 -11.46
CA CYS A 94 -8.28 9.60 -12.34
C CYS A 94 -9.02 9.30 -13.64
N ASP A 95 -8.79 8.10 -14.20
CA ASP A 95 -9.33 7.72 -15.51
C ASP A 95 -10.51 6.75 -15.40
N GLY A 96 -10.86 6.32 -14.17
CA GLY A 96 -11.96 5.39 -13.92
C GLY A 96 -11.71 3.96 -14.43
N VAL A 97 -10.44 3.59 -14.70
CA VAL A 97 -10.09 2.23 -15.15
C VAL A 97 -10.34 1.22 -14.02
N GLU A 98 -11.11 0.19 -14.28
CA GLU A 98 -11.37 -0.84 -13.28
C GLU A 98 -10.10 -1.62 -12.89
N LEU A 99 -10.00 -1.96 -11.60
CA LEU A 99 -8.96 -2.84 -11.09
C LEU A 99 -9.22 -4.28 -11.56
N SER A 100 -8.24 -4.87 -12.23
CA SER A 100 -8.33 -6.24 -12.75
C SER A 100 -8.08 -7.28 -11.65
N GLU A 101 -8.73 -8.43 -11.75
CA GLU A 101 -8.50 -9.58 -10.87
C GLU A 101 -7.06 -10.16 -11.00
N THR A 102 -6.47 -9.98 -12.18
CA THR A 102 -5.08 -10.36 -12.45
C THR A 102 -4.19 -9.13 -12.49
N ALA A 103 -3.03 -9.24 -11.86
CA ALA A 103 -2.06 -8.16 -11.84
C ALA A 103 -1.49 -7.90 -13.25
N PRO A 104 -1.20 -6.65 -13.60
CA PRO A 104 -0.51 -6.32 -14.84
C PRO A 104 0.92 -6.88 -14.82
N ASN A 105 1.64 -6.70 -15.94
CA ASN A 105 3.05 -7.07 -15.99
C ASN A 105 3.87 -6.04 -15.19
N TYR A 106 4.33 -6.46 -14.02
CA TYR A 106 5.26 -5.72 -13.20
C TYR A 106 6.69 -6.22 -13.37
N ASN A 107 7.66 -5.31 -13.37
CA ASN A 107 9.08 -5.65 -13.40
C ASN A 107 9.70 -5.65 -12.00
N GLN A 108 9.38 -4.64 -11.18
CA GLN A 108 9.95 -4.40 -9.86
C GLN A 108 8.94 -4.59 -8.73
N VAL A 109 7.98 -5.51 -8.91
CA VAL A 109 6.95 -5.80 -7.91
C VAL A 109 6.76 -7.31 -7.81
N PHE A 110 6.68 -7.82 -6.60
CA PHE A 110 6.12 -9.14 -6.31
C PHE A 110 4.61 -9.05 -6.16
N VAL A 111 3.90 -10.03 -6.69
CA VAL A 111 2.44 -10.13 -6.58
C VAL A 111 2.08 -11.36 -5.75
N ILE A 112 1.18 -11.20 -4.81
CA ILE A 112 0.70 -12.28 -3.96
C ILE A 112 -0.81 -12.36 -4.10
N TYR A 113 -1.28 -13.44 -4.71
CA TYR A 113 -2.70 -13.73 -4.86
C TYR A 113 -3.23 -14.51 -3.65
N PRO A 114 -4.40 -14.17 -3.09
CA PRO A 114 -5.05 -15.03 -2.12
C PRO A 114 -5.42 -16.37 -2.77
N ILE A 115 -5.47 -17.45 -1.99
CA ILE A 115 -5.75 -18.81 -2.49
C ILE A 115 -7.09 -18.91 -3.25
N GLN A 116 -8.00 -17.98 -3.00
CA GLN A 116 -9.31 -17.93 -3.65
C GLN A 116 -9.29 -17.27 -5.04
N ASN A 117 -8.22 -16.54 -5.37
CA ASN A 117 -8.11 -15.75 -6.61
C ASN A 117 -6.78 -16.04 -7.35
N ILE A 118 -6.47 -17.31 -7.54
CA ILE A 118 -5.24 -17.73 -8.22
C ILE A 118 -5.49 -17.69 -9.74
N PRO A 119 -4.68 -16.97 -10.53
CA PRO A 119 -4.75 -17.03 -11.99
C PRO A 119 -4.36 -18.42 -12.50
N GLU A 120 -4.78 -18.76 -13.71
CA GLU A 120 -4.47 -20.06 -14.34
C GLU A 120 -2.96 -20.31 -14.40
N THR A 121 -2.20 -19.29 -14.77
CA THR A 121 -0.72 -19.34 -14.82
C THR A 121 -0.13 -18.24 -13.95
N LEU A 122 0.91 -18.59 -13.18
CA LEU A 122 1.67 -17.66 -12.34
C LEU A 122 2.98 -17.28 -13.06
N LYS A 123 3.25 -15.98 -13.11
CA LYS A 123 4.54 -15.45 -13.60
C LYS A 123 5.64 -15.70 -12.54
N GLU A 124 6.88 -15.42 -12.92
CA GLU A 124 8.04 -15.64 -12.05
C GLU A 124 7.94 -14.85 -10.72
N ASN A 125 7.49 -13.60 -10.81
CA ASN A 125 7.32 -12.69 -9.67
C ASN A 125 5.95 -12.80 -8.97
N GLU A 126 5.14 -13.82 -9.30
CA GLU A 126 3.80 -14.03 -8.74
C GLU A 126 3.78 -15.24 -7.80
N PHE A 127 3.09 -15.10 -6.69
CA PHE A 127 3.01 -16.05 -5.59
C PHE A 127 1.57 -16.23 -5.12
N ILE A 128 1.34 -17.28 -4.33
CA ILE A 128 0.06 -17.57 -3.68
C ILE A 128 0.23 -17.35 -2.17
N GLY A 129 -0.56 -16.47 -1.60
CA GLY A 129 -0.62 -16.25 -0.17
C GLY A 129 -1.49 -17.29 0.53
N ILE A 130 -0.93 -17.95 1.53
CA ILE A 130 -1.61 -18.98 2.33
C ILE A 130 -1.73 -18.49 3.77
N ARG A 131 -2.96 -18.48 4.29
CA ARG A 131 -3.25 -18.22 5.70
C ARG A 131 -3.11 -19.53 6.52
N GLU A 132 -2.82 -19.39 7.80
CA GLU A 132 -2.76 -20.53 8.73
C GLU A 132 -4.03 -21.39 8.65
N GLU A 133 -5.20 -20.77 8.59
CA GLU A 133 -6.51 -21.42 8.55
C GLU A 133 -6.76 -22.17 7.22
N GLU A 134 -5.94 -21.94 6.22
CA GLU A 134 -6.05 -22.50 4.86
C GLU A 134 -5.08 -23.66 4.60
N LEU A 135 -4.22 -24.02 5.58
CA LEU A 135 -3.22 -25.07 5.44
C LEU A 135 -3.84 -26.44 5.11
N ASN A 136 -5.05 -26.71 5.62
CA ASN A 136 -5.79 -27.93 5.30
C ASN A 136 -6.14 -28.06 3.80
N LEU A 137 -6.21 -26.95 3.06
CA LEU A 137 -6.46 -26.96 1.62
C LEU A 137 -5.29 -27.55 0.83
N LEU A 138 -4.06 -27.49 1.38
CA LEU A 138 -2.83 -27.92 0.69
C LEU A 138 -2.74 -29.44 0.51
N ILE A 139 -3.57 -30.21 1.23
CA ILE A 139 -3.71 -31.64 1.04
C ILE A 139 -4.29 -31.97 -0.35
N ARG A 140 -5.06 -31.05 -0.93
CA ARG A 140 -5.72 -31.25 -2.23
C ARG A 140 -4.68 -31.31 -3.35
N PRO A 141 -4.78 -32.27 -4.29
CA PRO A 141 -3.79 -32.48 -5.36
C PRO A 141 -3.46 -31.21 -6.17
N LYS A 142 -4.47 -30.40 -6.46
CA LYS A 142 -4.32 -29.17 -7.25
C LYS A 142 -3.36 -28.11 -6.66
N PHE A 143 -3.00 -28.22 -5.37
CA PHE A 143 -2.11 -27.30 -4.68
C PHE A 143 -0.71 -27.87 -4.45
N LYS A 144 -0.51 -29.20 -4.51
CA LYS A 144 0.78 -29.86 -4.24
C LYS A 144 1.90 -29.33 -5.14
N ASP A 145 1.65 -29.19 -6.42
CA ASP A 145 2.65 -28.73 -7.40
C ASP A 145 2.92 -27.20 -7.31
N LYS A 146 2.09 -26.47 -6.57
CA LYS A 146 2.19 -25.01 -6.42
C LYS A 146 2.88 -24.57 -5.13
N ILE A 147 3.28 -25.49 -4.25
CA ILE A 147 3.90 -25.16 -2.94
C ILE A 147 5.15 -24.27 -3.12
N ASN A 148 5.92 -24.50 -4.18
CA ASN A 148 7.10 -23.68 -4.50
C ASN A 148 6.80 -22.22 -4.83
N LYS A 149 5.54 -21.88 -5.09
CA LYS A 149 5.04 -20.52 -5.35
C LYS A 149 4.18 -19.99 -4.19
N MET A 150 4.16 -20.66 -3.05
CA MET A 150 3.37 -20.25 -1.90
C MET A 150 4.21 -19.46 -0.88
N VAL A 151 3.56 -18.50 -0.25
CA VAL A 151 4.12 -17.64 0.81
C VAL A 151 3.12 -17.49 1.96
N VAL A 152 3.61 -17.17 3.14
CA VAL A 152 2.75 -16.90 4.30
C VAL A 152 1.95 -15.62 4.07
N LEU A 153 0.65 -15.69 4.26
CA LEU A 153 -0.24 -14.54 4.25
C LEU A 153 -0.89 -14.39 5.63
N GLN A 154 -0.25 -13.58 6.47
CA GLN A 154 -0.80 -13.19 7.76
C GLN A 154 -1.14 -11.69 7.71
N PRO A 155 -2.40 -11.32 7.43
CA PRO A 155 -2.82 -9.92 7.48
C PRO A 155 -2.78 -9.37 8.90
N VAL A 156 -2.51 -8.07 9.02
CA VAL A 156 -2.56 -7.33 10.27
C VAL A 156 -3.42 -6.08 10.05
N THR A 157 -4.58 -6.05 10.69
CA THR A 157 -5.57 -4.98 10.51
C THR A 157 -5.86 -4.26 11.82
N PHE A 158 -5.70 -4.94 12.94
CA PHE A 158 -5.94 -4.44 14.29
C PHE A 158 -4.98 -5.10 15.29
N SER A 159 -4.96 -4.63 16.53
CA SER A 159 -4.16 -5.19 17.61
C SER A 159 -5.02 -5.75 18.74
N THR A 160 -6.00 -4.99 19.18
CA THR A 160 -6.81 -5.32 20.35
C THR A 160 -8.26 -5.61 19.98
N LYS A 161 -8.99 -6.27 20.90
CA LYS A 161 -10.44 -6.47 20.75
C LYS A 161 -11.20 -5.15 20.57
N LYS A 162 -10.72 -4.06 21.19
CA LYS A 162 -11.31 -2.73 21.06
C LYS A 162 -11.16 -2.21 19.64
N GLU A 163 -9.99 -2.38 19.03
CA GLU A 163 -9.72 -1.97 17.65
C GLU A 163 -10.45 -2.85 16.65
N TYR A 164 -10.61 -4.15 16.92
CA TYR A 164 -11.48 -5.01 16.12
C TYR A 164 -12.94 -4.52 16.12
N ASN A 165 -13.46 -4.09 17.26
CA ASN A 165 -14.81 -3.52 17.31
C ASN A 165 -14.87 -2.18 16.56
N LEU A 166 -13.81 -1.35 16.66
CA LEU A 166 -13.69 -0.12 15.88
C LEU A 166 -13.69 -0.43 14.37
N HIS A 167 -12.93 -1.43 13.92
CA HIS A 167 -12.98 -1.89 12.54
C HIS A 167 -14.40 -2.21 12.08
N ARG A 168 -15.18 -2.95 12.88
CA ARG A 168 -16.57 -3.27 12.54
C ARG A 168 -17.45 -2.03 12.43
N ILE A 169 -17.25 -1.04 13.31
CA ILE A 169 -17.96 0.24 13.21
C ILE A 169 -17.59 0.96 11.92
N LEU A 170 -16.31 1.02 11.57
CA LEU A 170 -15.84 1.64 10.32
C LEU A 170 -16.45 0.96 9.09
N ARG A 171 -16.52 -0.37 9.09
CA ARG A 171 -17.15 -1.14 8.00
C ARG A 171 -18.66 -0.88 7.90
N ALA A 172 -19.35 -0.77 9.05
CA ALA A 172 -20.77 -0.43 9.07
C ALA A 172 -21.04 0.99 8.53
N ILE A 173 -20.16 1.95 8.86
CA ILE A 173 -20.21 3.31 8.30
C ILE A 173 -19.97 3.29 6.79
N ASP A 174 -18.98 2.53 6.32
CA ASP A 174 -18.65 2.43 4.90
C ASP A 174 -19.80 1.85 4.07
N GLY A 175 -20.39 0.74 4.55
CA GLY A 175 -21.54 0.10 3.91
C GLY A 175 -22.88 0.77 4.20
N ASN A 176 -22.91 1.89 4.97
CA ASN A 176 -24.14 2.53 5.44
C ASN A 176 -25.15 1.52 6.02
N THR A 177 -24.68 0.64 6.89
CA THR A 177 -25.46 -0.47 7.45
C THR A 177 -25.29 -0.59 8.96
N LEU A 178 -26.04 -1.50 9.59
CA LEU A 178 -25.90 -1.79 11.02
C LEU A 178 -24.77 -2.83 11.24
N ILE A 179 -24.05 -2.70 12.36
CA ILE A 179 -22.98 -3.64 12.73
C ILE A 179 -23.49 -5.10 12.77
N SER A 180 -24.75 -5.30 13.17
CA SER A 180 -25.38 -6.63 13.21
C SER A 180 -25.69 -7.25 11.84
N LYS A 181 -25.69 -6.44 10.79
CA LYS A 181 -25.95 -6.87 9.42
C LYS A 181 -24.69 -7.08 8.59
N LEU A 182 -23.51 -6.75 9.13
CA LEU A 182 -22.24 -6.98 8.44
C LEU A 182 -22.02 -8.46 8.20
N SER A 183 -21.74 -8.83 6.96
CA SER A 183 -21.32 -10.18 6.59
C SER A 183 -19.85 -10.44 6.95
N GLN A 184 -19.43 -11.69 6.96
CA GLN A 184 -18.05 -12.08 7.26
C GLN A 184 -17.06 -11.57 6.18
N ASP A 185 -17.52 -11.36 4.95
CA ASP A 185 -16.70 -10.88 3.83
C ASP A 185 -16.46 -9.36 3.89
N GLU A 186 -17.27 -8.62 4.65
CA GLU A 186 -17.15 -7.19 4.82
C GLU A 186 -16.19 -6.80 5.94
N ILE A 187 -15.84 -7.72 6.83
CA ILE A 187 -14.97 -7.48 7.99
C ILE A 187 -13.70 -8.31 7.93
N CYS A 188 -12.65 -7.83 8.57
CA CYS A 188 -11.43 -8.61 8.75
C CYS A 188 -11.68 -9.81 9.67
N ARG A 189 -10.87 -10.87 9.53
CA ARG A 189 -10.93 -12.04 10.41
C ARG A 189 -10.35 -11.69 11.79
N LYS A 190 -10.84 -12.35 12.82
CA LYS A 190 -10.31 -12.19 14.20
C LYS A 190 -8.84 -12.58 14.34
N SER A 191 -8.32 -13.37 13.41
CA SER A 191 -6.90 -13.77 13.34
C SER A 191 -5.98 -12.70 12.74
N GLU A 192 -6.52 -11.60 12.16
CA GLU A 192 -5.74 -10.57 11.45
C GLU A 192 -5.09 -9.55 12.41
N HIS A 193 -4.25 -10.05 13.30
CA HIS A 193 -3.43 -9.25 14.22
C HIS A 193 -2.00 -9.78 14.24
N LEU A 194 -1.07 -8.99 14.77
CA LEU A 194 0.31 -9.42 14.97
C LEU A 194 0.37 -10.59 15.97
N LYS A 195 1.07 -11.65 15.57
CA LYS A 195 1.41 -12.80 16.41
C LYS A 195 2.92 -12.82 16.59
N PRO A 196 3.48 -13.46 17.61
CA PRO A 196 4.92 -13.77 17.65
C PRO A 196 5.33 -14.54 16.38
N GLU A 197 6.47 -14.17 15.79
CA GLU A 197 6.93 -14.82 14.55
C GLU A 197 7.17 -16.32 14.74
N ILE A 198 7.58 -16.72 15.95
CA ILE A 198 7.78 -18.12 16.32
C ILE A 198 6.49 -18.94 16.22
N ASP A 199 5.35 -18.38 16.62
CA ASP A 199 4.06 -19.07 16.56
C ASP A 199 3.63 -19.24 15.10
N LEU A 200 3.87 -18.21 14.28
CA LEU A 200 3.57 -18.27 12.85
C LEU A 200 4.46 -19.29 12.12
N VAL A 201 5.75 -19.37 12.46
CA VAL A 201 6.65 -20.40 11.92
C VAL A 201 6.19 -21.79 12.33
N LYS A 202 5.79 -21.97 13.58
CA LYS A 202 5.29 -23.25 14.09
C LYS A 202 4.02 -23.70 13.37
N SER A 203 3.10 -22.79 13.07
CA SER A 203 1.88 -23.14 12.32
C SER A 203 2.19 -23.69 10.92
N PHE A 204 3.31 -23.29 10.32
CA PHE A 204 3.76 -23.74 8.99
C PHE A 204 4.86 -24.81 9.04
N GLU A 205 5.12 -25.47 10.19
CA GLU A 205 6.24 -26.42 10.36
C GLU A 205 6.25 -27.57 9.34
N HIS A 206 5.07 -28.02 8.90
CA HIS A 206 4.93 -29.05 7.87
C HIS A 206 5.15 -28.54 6.44
N TYR A 207 5.31 -27.22 6.25
CA TYR A 207 5.49 -26.58 4.96
C TYR A 207 6.65 -25.57 4.98
N PRO A 208 7.89 -26.00 5.30
CA PRO A 208 9.04 -25.11 5.44
C PRO A 208 9.35 -24.33 4.17
N GLN A 209 8.97 -24.84 3.00
CA GLN A 209 9.13 -24.18 1.72
C GLN A 209 8.35 -22.85 1.67
N ILE A 210 7.15 -22.79 2.25
CA ILE A 210 6.31 -21.57 2.29
C ILE A 210 7.00 -20.49 3.13
N ILE A 211 7.59 -20.88 4.27
CA ILE A 211 8.39 -20.01 5.13
C ILE A 211 9.61 -19.46 4.37
N ASN A 212 10.36 -20.36 3.70
CA ASN A 212 11.55 -19.99 2.95
C ASN A 212 11.24 -19.02 1.81
N ASN A 213 10.17 -19.26 1.05
CA ASN A 213 9.71 -18.36 -0.01
C ASN A 213 9.36 -16.97 0.54
N THR A 214 8.68 -16.92 1.70
CA THR A 214 8.34 -15.65 2.36
C THR A 214 9.58 -14.89 2.78
N LYS A 215 10.54 -15.56 3.42
CA LYS A 215 11.83 -14.98 3.79
C LYS A 215 12.61 -14.48 2.58
N LYS A 216 12.56 -15.21 1.45
CA LYS A 216 13.20 -14.80 0.19
C LYS A 216 12.62 -13.49 -0.33
N ILE A 217 11.29 -13.35 -0.42
CA ILE A 217 10.64 -12.10 -0.82
C ILE A 217 11.06 -10.96 0.10
N LEU A 218 11.01 -11.16 1.42
CA LEU A 218 11.39 -10.14 2.40
C LEU A 218 12.88 -9.73 2.27
N ALA A 219 13.75 -10.66 1.91
CA ALA A 219 15.18 -10.38 1.71
C ALA A 219 15.43 -9.57 0.44
N GLU A 220 14.75 -9.91 -0.65
CA GLU A 220 14.90 -9.27 -1.97
C GLU A 220 14.28 -7.87 -2.06
N CYS A 221 13.37 -7.51 -1.14
CA CYS A 221 12.79 -6.18 -1.11
C CYS A 221 13.67 -5.18 -0.36
N SER A 222 13.76 -3.95 -0.87
CA SER A 222 14.38 -2.82 -0.18
C SER A 222 13.65 -1.53 -0.53
N PHE A 223 13.43 -0.67 0.46
CA PHE A 223 12.81 0.63 0.24
C PHE A 223 13.73 1.75 0.72
N GLU A 224 14.54 2.26 -0.20
CA GLU A 224 15.45 3.37 0.05
C GLU A 224 14.86 4.68 -0.47
N PHE A 225 14.79 5.68 0.41
CA PHE A 225 14.32 7.01 0.08
C PHE A 225 15.11 8.07 0.83
N ASP A 226 15.82 8.90 0.08
CA ASP A 226 16.55 10.04 0.64
C ASP A 226 15.60 11.24 0.81
N PHE A 227 15.25 11.53 2.06
CA PHE A 227 14.39 12.66 2.44
C PHE A 227 15.08 14.02 2.28
N LYS A 228 16.41 14.05 2.16
CA LYS A 228 17.18 15.30 1.99
C LYS A 228 17.27 15.71 0.53
N LYS A 229 17.12 14.77 -0.39
CA LYS A 229 17.19 15.04 -1.83
C LYS A 229 15.91 15.70 -2.32
N VAL A 230 16.03 16.92 -2.84
CA VAL A 230 14.92 17.61 -3.51
C VAL A 230 14.59 16.88 -4.81
N ARG A 231 13.36 16.39 -4.92
CA ARG A 231 12.87 15.62 -6.08
C ARG A 231 11.90 16.42 -6.96
N ASN A 232 11.43 17.55 -6.45
CA ASN A 232 10.58 18.45 -7.22
C ASN A 232 11.36 19.03 -8.40
N LYS A 233 10.66 19.23 -9.50
CA LYS A 233 11.25 19.88 -10.66
C LYS A 233 11.67 21.31 -10.30
N GLN A 234 12.96 21.59 -10.39
CA GLN A 234 13.57 22.87 -9.99
C GLN A 234 13.42 23.93 -11.07
N SER A 235 13.30 23.53 -12.33
CA SER A 235 13.19 24.41 -13.47
C SER A 235 12.27 23.80 -14.53
N TYR A 236 11.43 24.63 -15.13
CA TYR A 236 10.51 24.21 -16.19
C TYR A 236 11.05 24.56 -17.59
N THR A 237 11.95 25.54 -17.63
CA THR A 237 12.63 25.97 -18.85
C THR A 237 14.15 25.80 -18.69
N LYS A 238 14.93 26.45 -19.56
CA LYS A 238 16.40 26.34 -19.56
C LYS A 238 17.07 27.08 -18.40
N SER A 239 16.37 27.99 -17.70
CA SER A 239 16.95 28.81 -16.62
C SER A 239 15.88 29.40 -15.72
N LYS A 240 16.24 29.75 -14.47
CA LYS A 240 15.37 30.47 -13.53
C LYS A 240 14.78 31.75 -14.16
N LYS A 241 15.58 32.49 -14.91
CA LYS A 241 15.13 33.73 -15.58
C LYS A 241 14.04 33.51 -16.62
N THR A 242 14.12 32.41 -17.36
CA THR A 242 13.09 32.02 -18.33
C THR A 242 11.86 31.43 -17.68
N ASP A 243 12.01 30.76 -16.52
CA ASP A 243 10.88 30.26 -15.70
C ASP A 243 10.05 31.45 -15.15
N VAL A 244 10.71 32.49 -14.61
CA VAL A 244 10.03 33.70 -14.13
C VAL A 244 9.25 34.39 -15.27
N LYS A 245 9.86 34.50 -16.46
CA LYS A 245 9.16 35.07 -17.62
C LYS A 245 7.94 34.24 -18.03
N MET A 246 8.06 32.92 -18.02
CA MET A 246 6.96 32.00 -18.32
C MET A 246 5.84 32.14 -17.29
N LEU A 247 6.18 32.18 -16.01
CA LEU A 247 5.21 32.33 -14.91
C LEU A 247 4.46 33.66 -15.04
N SER A 248 5.17 34.76 -15.23
CA SER A 248 4.58 36.07 -15.43
C SER A 248 3.61 36.11 -16.62
N ARG A 249 4.03 35.55 -17.77
CA ARG A 249 3.15 35.44 -18.95
C ARG A 249 1.89 34.64 -18.66
N LEU A 250 2.00 33.49 -18.01
CA LEU A 250 0.86 32.64 -17.68
C LEU A 250 -0.08 33.29 -16.68
N ALA A 251 0.45 33.98 -15.66
CA ALA A 251 -0.32 34.72 -14.69
C ALA A 251 -1.17 35.81 -15.34
N HIS A 252 -0.57 36.65 -16.24
CA HIS A 252 -1.30 37.69 -16.95
C HIS A 252 -2.33 37.13 -17.95
N LEU A 253 -2.04 35.98 -18.61
CA LEU A 253 -3.03 35.31 -19.44
C LEU A 253 -4.22 34.79 -18.61
N GLY A 254 -3.92 34.20 -17.45
CA GLY A 254 -4.93 33.72 -16.50
C GLY A 254 -5.79 34.88 -15.95
N LEU A 255 -5.16 36.03 -15.64
CA LEU A 255 -5.85 37.25 -15.21
C LEU A 255 -6.90 37.69 -16.24
N LYS A 256 -6.49 37.86 -17.49
CA LYS A 256 -7.39 38.25 -18.58
C LYS A 256 -8.56 37.26 -18.75
N LYS A 257 -8.29 35.97 -18.67
CA LYS A 257 -9.32 34.92 -18.79
C LYS A 257 -10.34 34.96 -17.65
N ARG A 258 -9.90 35.26 -16.42
CA ARG A 258 -10.72 35.16 -15.22
C ARG A 258 -11.46 36.44 -14.86
N TYR A 259 -10.81 37.58 -15.07
CA TYR A 259 -11.30 38.93 -14.66
C TYR A 259 -11.58 39.86 -15.81
N GLY A 260 -11.33 39.46 -17.07
CA GLY A 260 -11.50 40.28 -18.24
C GLY A 260 -10.32 41.26 -18.44
N LEU A 261 -10.54 42.27 -19.31
CA LEU A 261 -9.59 43.34 -19.57
C LEU A 261 -9.81 44.49 -18.56
N ASN A 262 -8.72 45.10 -18.09
CA ASN A 262 -8.74 46.33 -17.26
C ASN A 262 -9.25 46.17 -15.82
N HIS A 263 -8.92 45.08 -15.15
CA HIS A 263 -9.24 44.89 -13.73
C HIS A 263 -8.06 45.30 -12.85
N ALA A 264 -7.95 46.59 -12.52
CA ALA A 264 -6.79 47.21 -11.84
C ALA A 264 -6.42 46.57 -10.48
N GLU A 265 -7.40 46.15 -9.65
CA GLU A 265 -7.13 45.49 -8.37
C GLU A 265 -6.51 44.10 -8.55
N ALA A 266 -7.03 43.30 -9.48
CA ALA A 266 -6.51 41.99 -9.76
C ALA A 266 -5.11 42.06 -10.40
N GLU A 267 -4.85 43.05 -11.25
CA GLU A 267 -3.56 43.35 -11.87
C GLU A 267 -2.49 43.71 -10.81
N LYS A 268 -2.85 44.60 -9.87
CA LYS A 268 -2.02 44.96 -8.73
C LYS A 268 -1.70 43.76 -7.81
N SER A 269 -2.67 42.88 -7.62
CA SER A 269 -2.50 41.65 -6.84
C SER A 269 -1.51 40.69 -7.53
N VAL A 270 -1.66 40.45 -8.82
CA VAL A 270 -0.74 39.57 -9.60
C VAL A 270 0.68 40.14 -9.58
N GLU A 271 0.86 41.45 -9.76
CA GLU A 271 2.18 42.05 -9.70
C GLU A 271 2.83 41.94 -8.31
N LYS A 272 2.02 42.06 -7.24
CA LYS A 272 2.49 41.86 -5.87
C LYS A 272 2.97 40.44 -5.64
N GLU A 273 2.19 39.43 -6.04
CA GLU A 273 2.54 38.02 -5.89
C GLU A 273 3.77 37.64 -6.72
N LEU A 274 3.87 38.10 -7.96
CA LEU A 274 5.04 37.84 -8.83
C LEU A 274 6.36 38.45 -8.33
N LYS A 275 6.32 39.41 -7.41
CA LYS A 275 7.52 39.95 -6.76
C LYS A 275 8.02 39.09 -5.60
N VAL A 276 7.15 38.26 -5.02
CA VAL A 276 7.48 37.40 -3.88
C VAL A 276 8.02 36.03 -4.33
N ILE A 277 7.60 35.57 -5.51
CA ILE A 277 8.01 34.30 -6.12
C ILE A 277 9.32 34.49 -6.91
#